data_cc1f00da80f4ba5c6a4acfdb2fef9996
#
_entry.id   cc1f00da80f4ba5c6a4acfdb2fef9996
#
_cell.length_a   1.000
_cell.length_b   1.000
_cell.length_c   1.000
_cell.angle_alpha   90.00
_cell.angle_beta   90.00
_cell.angle_gamma   90.00
#
_symmetry.space_group_name_H-M   'P 1'
#
loop_
_entity.id
_entity.type
_entity.pdbx_description
1 polymer ?
#
loop_
_entity_poly.entity_id
_entity_poly.type
_entity_poly.pdbx_seq_one_letter_code
_entity_poly.pdbx_strand_id
1 'polypeptide(L)'
;MSALAGTAIACASVATSSLAGLPEPVIQTSSDTISPNKSKETSEYNPVVTLNGWTLPYRMNGGFKEFHLVAEPVVRELAPGMNANLWGYNGQSPGPTIEVVEGDKVRIFLTNKLPEHTSIHWHGQRLPNGMDGVAGLNQLAVSPGKTFVYEFEAKRPGTFMYHPHADEMTQMAMGMMGFWVTHPKKEHPWISKVDRDYCILLNAFDIVPGSETPKIMTMLDFNLWAWNSRIFPGISPLIARKNDRVRVRIGNLTMTNHPIHVHGIEFEVTGTDGGPTRPESRWKEVTSDIAVGQMRQIEFIADEEGDWAMHCHKSHHSMNAMGHNVPTMIGVDHRGVSEKIKKLVPDYMVMGERGMADMTEMTMPLPDNTIPMMTGDGPYGSVEMGGMFSILKVRADQAPGDYTDPGWFKNPVGKQAYEYKGELPKISKINETGNPLMSLKPKIKTTQFTAVKPNYRKS
;
A
#
# COMPACT_ATOMS: atom_id res chain seq x y z
N MET A 1 -47.50 17.02 -51.83
CA MET A 1 -47.56 18.09 -50.84
C MET A 1 -47.56 17.43 -49.48
N SER A 2 -46.40 17.31 -48.85
CA SER A 2 -46.23 16.69 -47.54
C SER A 2 -45.55 17.72 -46.65
N ALA A 3 -46.19 18.07 -45.55
CA ALA A 3 -45.69 18.99 -44.54
C ALA A 3 -44.74 18.27 -43.59
N LEU A 4 -43.54 18.73 -43.49
CA LEU A 4 -42.57 18.35 -42.45
C LEU A 4 -42.87 19.16 -41.18
N ALA A 5 -43.22 18.44 -40.11
CA ALA A 5 -43.30 19.03 -38.78
C ALA A 5 -41.92 18.97 -38.13
N GLY A 6 -41.33 20.09 -37.82
CA GLY A 6 -40.08 20.21 -37.08
C GLY A 6 -40.34 20.08 -35.60
N THR A 7 -39.66 19.17 -34.94
CA THR A 7 -39.66 19.01 -33.49
C THR A 7 -38.57 19.91 -32.90
N ALA A 8 -38.98 20.93 -32.13
CA ALA A 8 -38.07 21.79 -31.39
C ALA A 8 -37.54 21.03 -30.14
N ILE A 9 -36.23 20.86 -30.05
CA ILE A 9 -35.56 20.36 -28.86
C ILE A 9 -35.38 21.55 -27.90
N ALA A 10 -36.08 21.50 -26.79
CA ALA A 10 -35.89 22.45 -25.69
C ALA A 10 -34.58 22.12 -24.95
N CYS A 11 -33.60 22.98 -25.06
CA CYS A 11 -32.42 22.97 -24.16
C CYS A 11 -32.86 23.34 -22.73
N ALA A 12 -32.89 22.36 -21.86
CA ALA A 12 -32.98 22.59 -20.42
C ALA A 12 -31.66 23.18 -19.93
N SER A 13 -31.68 24.42 -19.49
CA SER A 13 -30.57 25.05 -18.77
C SER A 13 -30.39 24.35 -17.43
N VAL A 14 -29.29 23.64 -17.27
CA VAL A 14 -28.86 23.12 -15.98
C VAL A 14 -28.42 24.30 -15.14
N ALA A 15 -29.15 24.58 -14.08
CA ALA A 15 -28.78 25.57 -13.09
C ALA A 15 -27.51 25.08 -12.35
N THR A 16 -26.42 25.79 -12.50
CA THR A 16 -25.22 25.65 -11.66
C THR A 16 -25.58 26.08 -10.24
N SER A 17 -25.90 25.08 -9.39
CA SER A 17 -25.94 25.33 -7.94
C SER A 17 -24.51 25.55 -7.47
N SER A 18 -24.22 26.75 -6.98
CA SER A 18 -22.98 27.12 -6.33
C SER A 18 -22.75 26.21 -5.12
N LEU A 19 -21.66 25.45 -5.13
CA LEU A 19 -21.13 24.71 -3.99
C LEU A 19 -20.52 25.73 -3.00
N ALA A 20 -21.38 26.51 -2.33
CA ALA A 20 -20.98 27.34 -1.21
C ALA A 20 -21.18 26.56 0.09
N GLY A 21 -20.08 26.15 0.73
CA GLY A 21 -20.14 25.64 2.09
C GLY A 21 -19.36 24.36 2.44
N LEU A 22 -18.45 23.92 1.61
CA LEU A 22 -17.49 22.87 2.07
C LEU A 22 -16.41 23.56 2.91
N PRO A 23 -16.07 23.02 4.10
CA PRO A 23 -14.93 23.53 4.87
C PRO A 23 -13.65 23.39 4.05
N GLU A 24 -12.79 24.39 4.10
CA GLU A 24 -11.50 24.32 3.43
C GLU A 24 -10.69 23.11 3.90
N PRO A 25 -10.03 22.39 2.99
CA PRO A 25 -9.22 21.23 3.36
C PRO A 25 -8.05 21.67 4.26
N VAL A 26 -7.85 20.98 5.37
CA VAL A 26 -6.68 21.18 6.23
C VAL A 26 -5.46 20.63 5.48
N ILE A 27 -4.65 21.50 4.93
CA ILE A 27 -3.37 21.12 4.30
C ILE A 27 -2.40 20.75 5.41
N GLN A 28 -2.16 19.48 5.61
CA GLN A 28 -1.04 19.02 6.43
C GLN A 28 0.24 19.09 5.58
N THR A 29 1.02 20.15 5.81
CA THR A 29 2.37 20.26 5.24
C THR A 29 3.30 19.20 5.87
N SER A 30 4.16 18.62 5.07
CA SER A 30 5.07 17.51 5.36
C SER A 30 6.13 17.83 6.43
N SER A 31 5.71 17.91 7.69
CA SER A 31 6.61 17.78 8.82
C SER A 31 6.19 16.61 9.73
N ASP A 32 5.74 15.51 9.11
CA ASP A 32 5.43 14.28 9.83
C ASP A 32 6.72 13.65 10.38
N THR A 33 7.30 14.32 11.37
CA THR A 33 8.26 13.68 12.26
C THR A 33 7.49 12.59 13.01
N ILE A 34 7.90 11.35 12.82
CA ILE A 34 7.43 10.20 13.58
C ILE A 34 7.72 10.47 15.04
N SER A 35 6.77 11.03 15.76
CA SER A 35 6.81 11.12 17.23
C SER A 35 5.82 10.09 17.77
N PRO A 36 6.30 9.02 18.41
CA PRO A 36 5.41 8.20 19.22
C PRO A 36 4.78 9.12 20.26
N ASN A 37 3.46 9.11 20.33
CA ASN A 37 2.70 9.94 21.25
C ASN A 37 3.10 9.57 22.69
N LYS A 38 4.06 10.32 23.27
CA LYS A 38 4.46 10.20 24.67
C LYS A 38 3.37 10.82 25.55
N SER A 39 2.23 10.16 25.68
CA SER A 39 1.41 10.36 26.85
C SER A 39 2.24 9.87 28.05
N LYS A 40 2.40 10.71 29.07
CA LYS A 40 3.14 10.40 30.30
C LYS A 40 2.46 9.38 31.22
N GLU A 41 1.48 8.65 30.76
CA GLU A 41 0.93 7.48 31.43
C GLU A 41 1.72 6.27 30.96
N THR A 42 2.21 5.49 31.89
CA THR A 42 2.88 4.20 31.65
C THR A 42 1.96 3.34 30.78
N SER A 43 2.19 3.33 29.46
CA SER A 43 1.43 2.49 28.56
C SER A 43 1.64 1.03 28.96
N GLU A 44 0.58 0.29 29.12
CA GLU A 44 0.61 -1.15 29.44
C GLU A 44 1.29 -1.98 28.35
N TYR A 45 1.64 -1.35 27.21
CA TYR A 45 2.22 -1.97 26.02
C TYR A 45 3.16 -1.00 25.27
N ASN A 46 4.01 -1.54 24.40
CA ASN A 46 4.76 -0.73 23.45
C ASN A 46 3.86 -0.31 22.30
N PRO A 47 3.64 0.99 22.05
CA PRO A 47 2.82 1.47 20.95
C PRO A 47 3.38 1.02 19.58
N VAL A 48 2.49 0.78 18.62
CA VAL A 48 2.90 0.55 17.24
C VAL A 48 3.29 1.85 16.55
N VAL A 49 4.10 1.75 15.50
CA VAL A 49 4.45 2.85 14.62
C VAL A 49 3.73 2.66 13.28
N THR A 50 2.72 3.47 13.03
CA THR A 50 2.10 3.55 11.71
C THR A 50 2.91 4.52 10.87
N LEU A 51 3.59 3.99 9.84
CA LEU A 51 4.41 4.84 8.95
C LEU A 51 3.54 5.93 8.31
N ASN A 52 3.99 7.19 8.41
CA ASN A 52 3.27 8.35 7.88
C ASN A 52 1.83 8.50 8.42
N GLY A 53 1.56 7.99 9.60
CA GLY A 53 0.27 8.04 10.27
C GLY A 53 0.41 8.21 11.78
N TRP A 54 -0.67 8.07 12.51
CA TRP A 54 -0.70 8.25 13.97
C TRP A 54 -1.77 7.37 14.62
N THR A 55 -1.69 7.21 15.93
CA THR A 55 -2.65 6.44 16.75
C THR A 55 -3.75 7.33 17.29
N LEU A 56 -5.00 6.89 17.17
CA LEU A 56 -6.18 7.63 17.66
C LEU A 56 -6.16 7.71 19.19
N PRO A 57 -6.16 8.91 19.78
CA PRO A 57 -6.25 9.06 21.22
C PRO A 57 -7.63 8.67 21.73
N TYR A 58 -7.70 8.23 22.98
CA TYR A 58 -8.94 7.91 23.68
C TYR A 58 -9.04 8.64 25.01
N ARG A 59 -10.26 8.70 25.54
CA ARG A 59 -10.49 9.08 26.93
C ARG A 59 -11.14 7.93 27.69
N MET A 60 -10.90 7.83 28.99
CA MET A 60 -11.61 6.89 29.85
C MET A 60 -12.92 7.51 30.34
N ASN A 61 -14.02 6.81 30.14
CA ASN A 61 -15.34 7.23 30.64
C ASN A 61 -16.21 6.00 30.99
N GLY A 62 -16.61 5.88 32.26
CA GLY A 62 -17.47 4.80 32.71
C GLY A 62 -16.91 3.39 32.46
N GLY A 63 -15.58 3.22 32.46
CA GLY A 63 -14.91 1.96 32.16
C GLY A 63 -14.75 1.66 30.68
N PHE A 64 -15.12 2.57 29.78
CA PHE A 64 -14.90 2.48 28.34
C PHE A 64 -13.71 3.32 27.92
N LYS A 65 -12.92 2.81 26.98
CA LYS A 65 -12.03 3.62 26.13
C LYS A 65 -12.90 4.25 25.03
N GLU A 66 -13.08 5.55 25.09
CA GLU A 66 -13.90 6.29 24.12
C GLU A 66 -13.03 6.88 23.05
N PHE A 67 -13.32 6.54 21.79
CA PHE A 67 -12.69 7.05 20.60
C PHE A 67 -13.67 7.87 19.78
N HIS A 68 -13.18 8.86 19.03
CA HIS A 68 -14.00 9.63 18.09
C HIS A 68 -13.39 9.58 16.70
N LEU A 69 -14.03 8.84 15.80
CA LEU A 69 -13.73 8.81 14.38
C LEU A 69 -14.61 9.79 13.62
N VAL A 70 -14.01 10.62 12.81
CA VAL A 70 -14.71 11.57 11.95
C VAL A 70 -14.41 11.18 10.50
N ALA A 71 -15.40 10.63 9.81
CA ALA A 71 -15.32 10.36 8.38
C ALA A 71 -15.48 11.67 7.61
N GLU A 72 -14.49 12.06 6.81
CA GLU A 72 -14.46 13.37 6.15
C GLU A 72 -13.58 13.37 4.89
N PRO A 73 -13.79 14.31 3.94
CA PRO A 73 -12.85 14.55 2.86
C PRO A 73 -11.50 14.99 3.41
N VAL A 74 -10.42 14.50 2.79
CA VAL A 74 -9.05 14.80 3.18
C VAL A 74 -8.19 15.05 1.94
N VAL A 75 -7.14 15.86 2.08
CA VAL A 75 -6.07 15.96 1.09
C VAL A 75 -4.88 15.18 1.62
N ARG A 76 -4.39 14.23 0.82
CA ARG A 76 -3.22 13.41 1.17
C ARG A 76 -2.11 13.65 0.17
N GLU A 77 -0.95 14.07 0.65
CA GLU A 77 0.26 14.03 -0.15
C GLU A 77 0.71 12.58 -0.29
N LEU A 78 0.67 12.02 -1.51
CA LEU A 78 1.07 10.64 -1.81
C LEU A 78 2.59 10.52 -1.89
N ALA A 79 3.25 11.53 -2.45
CA ALA A 79 4.70 11.70 -2.49
C ALA A 79 5.01 13.20 -2.52
N PRO A 80 6.25 13.63 -2.28
CA PRO A 80 6.60 15.05 -2.30
C PRO A 80 6.13 15.75 -3.58
N GLY A 81 5.23 16.74 -3.44
CA GLY A 81 4.65 17.51 -4.55
C GLY A 81 3.48 16.84 -5.29
N MET A 82 3.04 15.66 -4.88
CA MET A 82 1.87 14.97 -5.45
C MET A 82 0.78 14.78 -4.40
N ASN A 83 -0.35 15.46 -4.58
CA ASN A 83 -1.50 15.43 -3.67
C ASN A 83 -2.67 14.65 -4.26
N ALA A 84 -3.49 14.08 -3.40
CA ALA A 84 -4.74 13.43 -3.78
C ALA A 84 -5.90 13.90 -2.89
N ASN A 85 -7.04 14.16 -3.52
CA ASN A 85 -8.31 14.43 -2.85
C ASN A 85 -8.95 13.09 -2.50
N LEU A 86 -8.85 12.69 -1.25
CA LEU A 86 -9.32 11.42 -0.74
C LEU A 86 -10.48 11.63 0.25
N TRP A 87 -11.01 10.53 0.73
CA TRP A 87 -11.82 10.46 1.95
C TRP A 87 -11.06 9.66 3.00
N GLY A 88 -11.23 10.04 4.24
CA GLY A 88 -10.50 9.40 5.33
C GLY A 88 -11.16 9.59 6.67
N TYR A 89 -10.38 9.40 7.70
CA TYR A 89 -10.82 9.58 9.08
C TYR A 89 -9.86 10.51 9.82
N ASN A 90 -10.44 11.51 10.54
CA ASN A 90 -9.68 12.44 11.37
C ASN A 90 -8.52 13.13 10.61
N GLY A 91 -8.82 13.63 9.42
CA GLY A 91 -7.88 14.41 8.60
C GLY A 91 -6.86 13.59 7.82
N GLN A 92 -6.94 12.26 7.79
CA GLN A 92 -5.97 11.45 7.04
C GLN A 92 -6.57 10.19 6.38
N SER A 93 -5.86 9.68 5.40
CA SER A 93 -6.01 8.37 4.77
C SER A 93 -4.64 7.65 4.76
N PRO A 94 -4.55 6.37 5.21
CA PRO A 94 -5.54 5.68 6.03
C PRO A 94 -5.88 6.44 7.30
N GLY A 95 -7.04 6.13 7.89
CA GLY A 95 -7.43 6.65 9.19
C GLY A 95 -6.44 6.28 10.30
N PRO A 96 -6.51 6.94 11.46
CA PRO A 96 -5.59 6.69 12.57
C PRO A 96 -5.70 5.24 13.07
N THR A 97 -4.56 4.67 13.49
CA THR A 97 -4.53 3.34 14.11
C THR A 97 -5.26 3.37 15.45
N ILE A 98 -6.14 2.42 15.68
CA ILE A 98 -6.78 2.20 16.99
C ILE A 98 -5.99 1.15 17.74
N GLU A 99 -5.47 1.51 18.92
CA GLU A 99 -4.74 0.60 19.80
C GLU A 99 -5.51 0.37 21.10
N VAL A 100 -5.72 -0.89 21.43
CA VAL A 100 -6.43 -1.31 22.64
C VAL A 100 -5.74 -2.53 23.26
N VAL A 101 -6.09 -2.86 24.50
CA VAL A 101 -5.66 -4.07 25.20
C VAL A 101 -6.80 -5.08 25.22
N GLU A 102 -6.47 -6.35 25.16
CA GLU A 102 -7.43 -7.46 25.29
C GLU A 102 -8.30 -7.30 26.56
N GLY A 103 -9.61 -7.34 26.39
CA GLY A 103 -10.58 -7.11 27.46
C GLY A 103 -10.99 -5.64 27.62
N ASP A 104 -10.43 -4.71 26.88
CA ASP A 104 -10.89 -3.33 26.88
C ASP A 104 -12.33 -3.24 26.34
N LYS A 105 -13.16 -2.52 27.05
CA LYS A 105 -14.46 -2.09 26.56
C LYS A 105 -14.26 -0.80 25.77
N VAL A 106 -14.62 -0.83 24.50
CA VAL A 106 -14.49 0.33 23.60
C VAL A 106 -15.85 0.93 23.32
N ARG A 107 -15.88 2.25 23.23
CA ARG A 107 -17.02 3.03 22.72
C ARG A 107 -16.49 3.95 21.63
N ILE A 108 -16.93 3.74 20.40
CA ILE A 108 -16.42 4.47 19.25
C ILE A 108 -17.56 5.29 18.65
N PHE A 109 -17.38 6.60 18.67
CA PHE A 109 -18.28 7.54 18.02
C PHE A 109 -17.83 7.73 16.58
N LEU A 110 -18.68 7.40 15.61
CA LEU A 110 -18.47 7.69 14.20
C LEU A 110 -19.31 8.89 13.80
N THR A 111 -18.69 10.01 13.54
CA THR A 111 -19.34 11.19 12.96
C THR A 111 -19.11 11.23 11.46
N ASN A 112 -20.20 11.29 10.70
CA ASN A 112 -20.13 11.37 9.24
C ASN A 112 -20.16 12.82 8.76
N LYS A 113 -19.06 13.30 8.19
CA LYS A 113 -18.95 14.58 7.48
C LYS A 113 -18.76 14.41 5.96
N LEU A 114 -18.94 13.19 5.45
CA LEU A 114 -18.93 12.95 4.01
C LEU A 114 -20.20 13.50 3.36
N PRO A 115 -20.19 13.70 2.04
CA PRO A 115 -21.38 14.12 1.28
C PRO A 115 -22.43 13.00 1.15
N GLU A 116 -22.09 11.77 1.51
CA GLU A 116 -22.95 10.58 1.42
C GLU A 116 -23.00 9.82 2.76
N HIS A 117 -23.88 8.82 2.84
CA HIS A 117 -23.98 7.94 4.00
C HIS A 117 -22.77 7.00 4.10
N THR A 118 -22.43 6.58 5.32
CA THR A 118 -21.33 5.66 5.60
C THR A 118 -21.67 4.68 6.71
N SER A 119 -20.77 3.75 6.99
CA SER A 119 -20.73 2.92 8.20
C SER A 119 -19.30 2.47 8.46
N ILE A 120 -19.02 1.78 9.55
CA ILE A 120 -17.71 1.15 9.78
C ILE A 120 -17.91 -0.31 10.14
N HIS A 121 -17.24 -1.19 9.40
CA HIS A 121 -17.02 -2.58 9.75
C HIS A 121 -15.67 -2.75 10.48
N TRP A 122 -15.68 -3.51 11.55
CA TRP A 122 -14.53 -3.82 12.40
C TRP A 122 -13.96 -5.17 11.98
N HIS A 123 -13.21 -5.16 10.90
CA HIS A 123 -12.75 -6.34 10.20
C HIS A 123 -11.88 -7.26 11.10
N GLY A 124 -12.36 -8.47 11.30
CA GLY A 124 -11.71 -9.50 12.12
C GLY A 124 -12.04 -9.43 13.61
N GLN A 125 -12.79 -8.44 14.11
CA GLN A 125 -13.19 -8.37 15.51
C GLN A 125 -14.31 -9.37 15.83
N ARG A 126 -14.26 -9.93 17.05
CA ARG A 126 -15.35 -10.77 17.60
C ARG A 126 -16.24 -9.92 18.48
N LEU A 127 -17.34 -9.43 17.92
CA LEU A 127 -18.23 -8.45 18.54
C LEU A 127 -19.70 -8.87 18.43
N PRO A 128 -20.64 -8.20 19.14
CA PRO A 128 -22.07 -8.41 18.95
C PRO A 128 -22.51 -8.05 17.53
N ASN A 129 -23.37 -8.87 16.91
CA ASN A 129 -23.83 -8.69 15.54
C ASN A 129 -24.33 -7.27 15.23
N GLY A 130 -25.08 -6.63 16.14
CA GLY A 130 -25.56 -5.26 15.94
C GLY A 130 -24.47 -4.18 15.96
N MET A 131 -23.20 -4.53 16.22
CA MET A 131 -22.04 -3.62 16.21
C MET A 131 -21.11 -3.90 15.02
N ASP A 132 -21.48 -4.81 14.13
CA ASP A 132 -20.63 -5.27 13.01
C ASP A 132 -20.48 -4.23 11.88
N GLY A 133 -21.42 -3.32 11.77
CA GLY A 133 -21.28 -2.13 10.91
C GLY A 133 -21.76 -2.29 9.48
N VAL A 134 -22.35 -3.43 9.10
CA VAL A 134 -22.88 -3.64 7.74
C VAL A 134 -24.20 -2.89 7.57
N ALA A 135 -24.19 -1.83 6.78
CA ALA A 135 -25.38 -1.03 6.52
C ALA A 135 -26.47 -1.86 5.80
N GLY A 136 -27.69 -1.75 6.30
CA GLY A 136 -28.83 -2.51 5.77
C GLY A 136 -28.97 -3.94 6.33
N LEU A 137 -27.92 -4.46 6.98
CA LEU A 137 -27.95 -5.78 7.63
C LEU A 137 -27.94 -5.68 9.15
N ASN A 138 -26.92 -5.06 9.71
CA ASN A 138 -26.74 -4.95 11.17
C ASN A 138 -27.19 -3.60 11.70
N GLN A 139 -27.22 -2.57 10.88
CA GLN A 139 -27.55 -1.20 11.24
C GLN A 139 -28.10 -0.40 10.07
N LEU A 140 -28.65 0.78 10.37
CA LEU A 140 -28.87 1.82 9.36
C LEU A 140 -27.53 2.48 8.99
N ALA A 141 -27.39 2.92 7.74
CA ALA A 141 -26.26 3.73 7.35
C ALA A 141 -26.26 5.08 8.11
N VAL A 142 -25.08 5.59 8.42
CA VAL A 142 -24.88 6.87 9.10
C VAL A 142 -25.00 7.98 8.07
N SER A 143 -26.09 8.72 8.10
CA SER A 143 -26.31 9.84 7.17
C SER A 143 -25.35 11.00 7.42
N PRO A 144 -25.09 11.86 6.42
CA PRO A 144 -24.30 13.06 6.59
C PRO A 144 -24.73 13.90 7.81
N GLY A 145 -23.76 14.37 8.59
CA GLY A 145 -23.96 15.16 9.82
C GLY A 145 -24.43 14.34 11.04
N LYS A 146 -24.58 13.02 10.92
CA LYS A 146 -24.98 12.17 12.06
C LYS A 146 -23.80 11.48 12.70
N THR A 147 -23.99 11.08 13.96
CA THR A 147 -23.03 10.29 14.74
C THR A 147 -23.69 9.01 15.22
N PHE A 148 -23.02 7.87 14.95
CA PHE A 148 -23.40 6.57 15.50
C PHE A 148 -22.37 6.13 16.55
N VAL A 149 -22.78 5.21 17.42
CA VAL A 149 -21.92 4.70 18.50
C VAL A 149 -21.82 3.19 18.38
N TYR A 150 -20.59 2.68 18.45
CA TYR A 150 -20.29 1.26 18.51
C TYR A 150 -19.70 0.93 19.89
N GLU A 151 -20.26 -0.07 20.55
CA GLU A 151 -19.82 -0.49 21.88
C GLU A 151 -19.56 -2.00 21.91
N PHE A 152 -18.34 -2.39 22.18
CA PHE A 152 -17.97 -3.81 22.29
C PHE A 152 -16.69 -3.99 23.11
N GLU A 153 -16.35 -5.25 23.38
CA GLU A 153 -15.13 -5.65 24.06
C GLU A 153 -14.11 -6.18 23.05
N ALA A 154 -12.85 -5.73 23.13
CA ALA A 154 -11.73 -6.26 22.35
C ALA A 154 -11.32 -7.64 22.91
N LYS A 155 -11.86 -8.72 22.33
CA LYS A 155 -11.83 -10.07 22.92
C LYS A 155 -10.55 -10.87 22.65
N ARG A 156 -9.72 -10.47 21.72
CA ARG A 156 -8.49 -11.22 21.37
C ARG A 156 -7.37 -10.32 20.91
N PRO A 157 -6.11 -10.64 21.23
CA PRO A 157 -4.98 -9.91 20.70
C PRO A 157 -4.78 -10.24 19.21
N GLY A 158 -4.23 -9.29 18.47
CA GLY A 158 -3.94 -9.45 17.06
C GLY A 158 -3.91 -8.15 16.29
N THR A 159 -3.81 -8.32 14.99
CA THR A 159 -3.79 -7.26 13.98
C THR A 159 -5.08 -7.32 13.19
N PHE A 160 -5.78 -6.19 13.09
CA PHE A 160 -7.09 -6.07 12.48
C PHE A 160 -7.17 -4.76 11.67
N MET A 161 -8.28 -4.57 10.96
CA MET A 161 -8.53 -3.39 10.16
C MET A 161 -9.92 -2.84 10.45
N TYR A 162 -10.20 -1.62 10.04
CA TYR A 162 -11.55 -1.09 9.94
C TYR A 162 -11.73 -0.37 8.60
N HIS A 163 -12.92 -0.47 8.04
CA HIS A 163 -13.25 0.13 6.76
C HIS A 163 -14.75 0.39 6.64
N PRO A 164 -15.22 1.25 5.72
CA PRO A 164 -16.65 1.44 5.47
C PRO A 164 -17.31 0.17 4.97
N HIS A 165 -18.60 0.00 5.27
CA HIS A 165 -19.45 -1.07 4.74
C HIS A 165 -20.83 -0.52 4.31
N ALA A 166 -20.82 0.70 3.76
CA ALA A 166 -21.89 1.36 3.05
C ALA A 166 -21.26 2.09 1.88
N ASP A 167 -21.69 1.84 0.66
CA ASP A 167 -20.99 2.22 -0.59
C ASP A 167 -19.48 1.93 -0.53
N GLU A 168 -19.17 0.70 -0.19
CA GLU A 168 -17.80 0.25 0.06
C GLU A 168 -16.89 0.50 -1.12
N MET A 169 -17.38 0.27 -2.34
CA MET A 169 -16.62 0.46 -3.57
C MET A 169 -16.10 1.89 -3.71
N THR A 170 -16.95 2.88 -3.58
CA THR A 170 -16.59 4.29 -3.65
C THR A 170 -15.67 4.68 -2.50
N GLN A 171 -16.04 4.36 -1.28
CA GLN A 171 -15.35 4.82 -0.08
C GLN A 171 -13.97 4.19 0.06
N MET A 172 -13.81 2.92 -0.31
CA MET A 172 -12.50 2.25 -0.33
C MET A 172 -11.60 2.82 -1.44
N ALA A 173 -12.14 3.04 -2.65
CA ALA A 173 -11.40 3.66 -3.75
C ALA A 173 -10.96 5.09 -3.42
N MET A 174 -11.71 5.79 -2.57
CA MET A 174 -11.35 7.12 -2.05
C MET A 174 -10.36 7.06 -0.87
N GLY A 175 -9.98 5.87 -0.39
CA GLY A 175 -8.93 5.71 0.63
C GLY A 175 -9.41 5.53 2.06
N MET A 176 -10.70 5.27 2.29
CA MET A 176 -11.27 5.07 3.63
C MET A 176 -10.96 3.69 4.16
N MET A 177 -10.01 3.60 5.06
CA MET A 177 -9.59 2.38 5.77
C MET A 177 -8.74 2.78 6.97
N GLY A 178 -8.54 1.87 7.90
CA GLY A 178 -7.63 2.09 9.03
C GLY A 178 -7.20 0.81 9.72
N PHE A 179 -6.21 0.92 10.56
CA PHE A 179 -5.59 -0.19 11.27
C PHE A 179 -6.16 -0.32 12.68
N TRP A 180 -6.28 -1.55 13.16
CA TRP A 180 -6.64 -1.85 14.54
C TRP A 180 -5.66 -2.86 15.13
N VAL A 181 -5.08 -2.55 16.29
CA VAL A 181 -4.20 -3.46 17.02
C VAL A 181 -4.78 -3.70 18.42
N THR A 182 -4.97 -4.97 18.76
CA THR A 182 -5.27 -5.38 20.13
C THR A 182 -4.02 -6.01 20.73
N HIS A 183 -3.47 -5.35 21.76
CA HIS A 183 -2.35 -5.87 22.53
C HIS A 183 -2.82 -6.93 23.54
N PRO A 184 -2.02 -7.95 23.85
CA PRO A 184 -2.38 -8.93 24.86
C PRO A 184 -2.38 -8.29 26.25
N LYS A 185 -3.37 -8.63 27.08
CA LYS A 185 -3.48 -8.13 28.46
C LYS A 185 -2.36 -8.61 29.38
N LYS A 186 -1.78 -9.75 29.07
CA LYS A 186 -0.68 -10.39 29.80
C LYS A 186 0.33 -10.94 28.80
N GLU A 187 1.49 -11.37 29.28
CA GLU A 187 2.40 -12.14 28.43
C GLU A 187 1.65 -13.29 27.77
N HIS A 188 1.74 -13.32 26.45
CA HIS A 188 1.03 -14.29 25.63
C HIS A 188 2.04 -15.27 25.03
N PRO A 189 1.84 -16.59 25.15
CA PRO A 189 2.84 -17.58 24.74
C PRO A 189 3.15 -17.56 23.23
N TRP A 190 2.29 -16.97 22.44
CA TRP A 190 2.43 -16.90 20.98
C TRP A 190 2.75 -15.48 20.45
N ILE A 191 2.95 -14.52 21.32
CA ILE A 191 3.26 -13.13 20.93
C ILE A 191 4.58 -12.74 21.57
N SER A 192 5.60 -12.57 20.75
CA SER A 192 6.93 -12.13 21.20
C SER A 192 6.91 -10.68 21.65
N LYS A 193 7.75 -10.32 22.61
CA LYS A 193 8.14 -8.93 22.82
C LYS A 193 9.02 -8.49 21.66
N VAL A 194 8.80 -7.29 21.14
CA VAL A 194 9.55 -6.73 20.02
C VAL A 194 10.08 -5.35 20.38
N ASP A 195 11.19 -4.98 19.76
CA ASP A 195 11.81 -3.66 19.94
C ASP A 195 11.19 -2.63 19.00
N ARG A 196 10.70 -3.09 17.85
CA ARG A 196 10.04 -2.28 16.80
C ARG A 196 8.76 -2.98 16.34
N ASP A 197 7.66 -2.23 16.25
CA ASP A 197 6.36 -2.76 15.83
C ASP A 197 5.73 -1.78 14.82
N TYR A 198 5.71 -2.15 13.53
CA TYR A 198 5.25 -1.30 12.44
C TYR A 198 3.90 -1.73 11.90
N CYS A 199 3.09 -0.75 11.49
CA CYS A 199 1.82 -0.97 10.80
C CYS A 199 1.87 -0.42 9.38
N ILE A 200 1.56 -1.28 8.40
CA ILE A 200 1.51 -0.95 6.97
C ILE A 200 0.17 -1.41 6.42
N LEU A 201 -0.64 -0.48 5.93
CA LEU A 201 -1.90 -0.77 5.24
C LEU A 201 -1.71 -0.53 3.74
N LEU A 202 -2.04 -1.55 2.94
CA LEU A 202 -1.87 -1.51 1.49
C LEU A 202 -3.06 -0.81 0.85
N ASN A 203 -2.80 0.15 -0.03
CA ASN A 203 -3.78 0.94 -0.74
C ASN A 203 -3.52 0.87 -2.25
N ALA A 204 -4.56 1.11 -3.04
CA ALA A 204 -4.47 1.24 -4.49
C ALA A 204 -5.35 2.39 -4.98
N PHE A 205 -4.85 3.20 -5.90
CA PHE A 205 -5.57 4.31 -6.49
C PHE A 205 -5.43 4.28 -8.02
N ASP A 206 -6.45 4.77 -8.71
CA ASP A 206 -6.36 5.12 -10.13
C ASP A 206 -6.54 6.64 -10.26
N ILE A 207 -5.44 7.36 -10.39
CA ILE A 207 -5.42 8.82 -10.53
C ILE A 207 -4.77 9.16 -11.86
N VAL A 208 -5.51 9.85 -12.73
CA VAL A 208 -4.96 10.30 -14.01
C VAL A 208 -3.78 11.24 -13.76
N PRO A 209 -2.61 11.03 -14.39
CA PRO A 209 -1.49 11.96 -14.26
C PRO A 209 -1.92 13.41 -14.51
N GLY A 210 -1.55 14.30 -13.59
CA GLY A 210 -1.98 15.70 -13.58
C GLY A 210 -3.32 15.98 -12.89
N SER A 211 -4.04 14.94 -12.42
CA SER A 211 -5.26 15.12 -11.61
C SER A 211 -5.01 14.78 -10.14
N GLU A 212 -5.98 15.11 -9.28
CA GLU A 212 -5.88 14.89 -7.83
C GLU A 212 -6.90 13.88 -7.30
N THR A 213 -7.90 13.51 -8.08
CA THR A 213 -9.02 12.70 -7.58
C THR A 213 -9.01 11.29 -8.16
N PRO A 214 -9.08 10.24 -7.32
CA PRO A 214 -9.16 8.87 -7.78
C PRO A 214 -10.43 8.60 -8.59
N LYS A 215 -10.31 7.71 -9.59
CA LYS A 215 -11.46 7.13 -10.27
C LYS A 215 -12.02 5.98 -9.43
N ILE A 216 -13.27 6.10 -9.04
CA ILE A 216 -13.94 5.14 -8.16
C ILE A 216 -14.40 3.86 -8.88
N MET A 217 -14.48 3.86 -10.22
CA MET A 217 -14.98 2.72 -11.01
C MET A 217 -13.88 1.72 -11.37
N THR A 218 -12.64 1.97 -11.04
CA THR A 218 -11.53 1.09 -11.37
C THR A 218 -11.50 -0.12 -10.44
N MET A 219 -11.48 -1.32 -11.03
CA MET A 219 -11.49 -2.58 -10.29
C MET A 219 -10.17 -3.35 -10.36
N LEU A 220 -9.41 -3.21 -11.45
CA LEU A 220 -8.18 -3.98 -11.66
C LEU A 220 -7.00 -3.11 -12.09
N ASP A 221 -7.20 -2.14 -12.95
CA ASP A 221 -6.14 -1.37 -13.61
C ASP A 221 -5.76 -0.12 -12.80
N PHE A 222 -5.43 -0.32 -11.51
CA PHE A 222 -4.88 0.74 -10.68
C PHE A 222 -3.50 1.15 -11.18
N ASN A 223 -3.17 2.42 -11.03
CA ASN A 223 -1.90 2.97 -11.50
C ASN A 223 -1.00 3.52 -10.37
N LEU A 224 -1.51 3.59 -9.15
CA LEU A 224 -0.78 3.97 -7.95
C LEU A 224 -0.98 2.95 -6.84
N TRP A 225 0.11 2.36 -6.39
CA TRP A 225 0.14 1.34 -5.36
C TRP A 225 0.89 1.90 -4.15
N ALA A 226 0.23 1.95 -3.01
CA ALA A 226 0.68 2.74 -1.87
C ALA A 226 0.76 1.91 -0.58
N TRP A 227 1.60 2.34 0.35
CA TRP A 227 1.60 1.96 1.75
C TRP A 227 1.16 3.16 2.59
N ASN A 228 0.13 2.97 3.41
CA ASN A 228 -0.44 4.02 4.24
C ASN A 228 -0.77 5.29 3.42
N SER A 229 -1.35 5.10 2.23
CA SER A 229 -1.64 6.16 1.26
C SER A 229 -0.43 7.04 0.91
N ARG A 230 0.75 6.44 0.88
CA ARG A 230 1.97 7.04 0.36
C ARG A 230 2.61 6.13 -0.69
N ILE A 231 3.27 6.73 -1.66
CA ILE A 231 4.07 6.04 -2.67
C ILE A 231 5.52 6.49 -2.54
N PHE A 232 6.49 5.63 -2.85
CA PHE A 232 7.90 6.00 -2.78
C PHE A 232 8.21 7.15 -3.78
N PRO A 233 8.98 8.19 -3.38
CA PRO A 233 9.76 8.33 -2.14
C PRO A 233 9.01 8.93 -0.94
N GLY A 234 7.69 9.07 -0.98
CA GLY A 234 6.88 9.64 0.11
C GLY A 234 6.67 8.68 1.30
N ILE A 235 7.02 7.39 1.16
CA ILE A 235 6.93 6.42 2.26
C ILE A 235 8.17 6.56 3.15
N SER A 236 7.95 6.83 4.44
CA SER A 236 9.05 6.87 5.41
C SER A 236 9.75 5.52 5.53
N PRO A 237 11.09 5.49 5.74
CA PRO A 237 11.81 4.25 5.96
C PRO A 237 11.42 3.59 7.29
N LEU A 238 11.58 2.28 7.37
CA LEU A 238 11.56 1.54 8.63
C LEU A 238 12.94 1.64 9.27
N ILE A 239 13.00 1.97 10.55
CA ILE A 239 14.24 2.16 11.27
C ILE A 239 14.39 1.07 12.32
N ALA A 240 15.54 0.39 12.35
CA ALA A 240 15.86 -0.60 13.36
C ALA A 240 17.30 -0.42 13.86
N ARG A 241 17.50 -0.72 15.13
CA ARG A 241 18.83 -0.93 15.67
C ARG A 241 19.30 -2.34 15.31
N LYS A 242 20.58 -2.52 15.07
CA LYS A 242 21.16 -3.85 14.89
C LYS A 242 20.79 -4.77 16.08
N ASN A 243 20.30 -5.96 15.76
CA ASN A 243 19.76 -6.99 16.65
C ASN A 243 18.39 -6.66 17.27
N ASP A 244 17.72 -5.58 16.91
CA ASP A 244 16.32 -5.39 17.27
C ASP A 244 15.47 -6.55 16.69
N ARG A 245 14.53 -7.03 17.51
CA ARG A 245 13.41 -7.84 17.00
C ARG A 245 12.37 -6.88 16.42
N VAL A 246 12.16 -6.98 15.13
CA VAL A 246 11.23 -6.14 14.37
C VAL A 246 9.98 -6.93 14.03
N ARG A 247 8.81 -6.33 14.27
CA ARG A 247 7.52 -6.82 13.79
C ARG A 247 6.98 -5.84 12.76
N VAL A 248 6.49 -6.39 11.66
CA VAL A 248 5.72 -5.61 10.68
C VAL A 248 4.34 -6.23 10.54
N ARG A 249 3.32 -5.44 10.78
CA ARG A 249 1.92 -5.78 10.63
C ARG A 249 1.44 -5.22 9.30
N ILE A 250 0.92 -6.07 8.42
CA ILE A 250 0.53 -5.69 7.06
C ILE A 250 -0.91 -6.08 6.85
N GLY A 251 -1.74 -5.11 6.45
CA GLY A 251 -3.14 -5.33 6.09
C GLY A 251 -3.37 -5.00 4.61
N ASN A 252 -4.21 -5.78 3.94
CA ASN A 252 -4.52 -5.57 2.53
C ASN A 252 -6.02 -5.32 2.33
N LEU A 253 -6.36 -4.08 2.00
CA LEU A 253 -7.72 -3.67 1.60
C LEU A 253 -7.74 -3.14 0.15
N THR A 254 -6.85 -3.65 -0.70
CA THR A 254 -6.87 -3.41 -2.15
C THR A 254 -7.67 -4.50 -2.87
N MET A 255 -7.74 -4.43 -4.19
CA MET A 255 -8.48 -5.40 -5.01
C MET A 255 -7.61 -6.54 -5.57
N THR A 256 -6.34 -6.64 -5.14
CA THR A 256 -5.42 -7.72 -5.54
C THR A 256 -4.51 -8.12 -4.39
N ASN A 257 -3.86 -9.28 -4.51
CA ASN A 257 -2.85 -9.71 -3.56
C ASN A 257 -1.53 -8.95 -3.74
N HIS A 258 -0.73 -8.91 -2.69
CA HIS A 258 0.58 -8.26 -2.68
C HIS A 258 1.62 -9.17 -2.03
N PRO A 259 2.55 -9.74 -2.81
CA PRO A 259 3.71 -10.44 -2.26
C PRO A 259 4.73 -9.40 -1.76
N ILE A 260 4.83 -9.24 -0.44
CA ILE A 260 5.74 -8.28 0.20
C ILE A 260 7.06 -8.99 0.51
N HIS A 261 8.14 -8.47 -0.09
CA HIS A 261 9.49 -8.98 0.02
C HIS A 261 10.38 -8.05 0.84
N VAL A 262 11.26 -8.64 1.65
CA VAL A 262 12.29 -7.93 2.42
C VAL A 262 13.65 -8.45 2.01
N HIS A 263 14.51 -7.56 1.52
CA HIS A 263 15.87 -7.91 1.12
C HIS A 263 16.75 -8.24 2.33
N GLY A 264 17.63 -9.23 2.18
CA GLY A 264 18.63 -9.59 3.18
C GLY A 264 18.07 -10.19 4.47
N ILE A 265 16.77 -10.40 4.58
CA ILE A 265 16.08 -10.82 5.80
C ILE A 265 15.26 -12.10 5.50
N GLU A 266 15.42 -13.11 6.36
CA GLU A 266 14.48 -14.21 6.48
C GLU A 266 13.59 -13.93 7.70
N PHE A 267 12.28 -13.89 7.52
CA PHE A 267 11.32 -13.60 8.58
C PHE A 267 10.39 -14.78 8.86
N GLU A 268 9.81 -14.82 10.06
CA GLU A 268 8.73 -15.72 10.43
C GLU A 268 7.37 -15.05 10.27
N VAL A 269 6.38 -15.77 9.74
CA VAL A 269 4.97 -15.38 9.81
C VAL A 269 4.44 -15.74 11.19
N THR A 270 4.29 -14.74 12.05
CA THR A 270 3.92 -14.89 13.46
C THR A 270 2.47 -14.57 13.76
N GLY A 271 1.73 -14.06 12.78
CA GLY A 271 0.30 -13.79 12.89
C GLY A 271 -0.38 -13.70 11.53
N THR A 272 -1.67 -13.98 11.54
CA THR A 272 -2.58 -13.89 10.41
C THR A 272 -3.80 -13.04 10.79
N ASP A 273 -4.75 -12.86 9.89
CA ASP A 273 -6.07 -12.28 10.18
C ASP A 273 -6.84 -13.04 11.28
N GLY A 274 -6.49 -14.30 11.52
CA GLY A 274 -6.99 -15.11 12.63
C GLY A 274 -6.38 -14.78 14.00
N GLY A 275 -5.32 -13.96 14.06
CA GLY A 275 -4.57 -13.65 15.28
C GLY A 275 -3.17 -14.28 15.29
N PRO A 276 -2.53 -14.40 16.48
CA PRO A 276 -1.17 -14.91 16.58
C PRO A 276 -1.08 -16.40 16.20
N THR A 277 -0.04 -16.75 15.46
CA THR A 277 0.27 -18.12 15.07
C THR A 277 1.02 -18.83 16.20
N ARG A 278 0.66 -20.07 16.49
CA ARG A 278 1.38 -20.91 17.46
C ARG A 278 2.85 -21.07 17.04
N PRO A 279 3.82 -21.03 17.95
CA PRO A 279 5.23 -21.12 17.59
C PRO A 279 5.57 -22.31 16.71
N GLU A 280 5.01 -23.48 17.00
CA GLU A 280 5.22 -24.72 16.23
C GLU A 280 4.56 -24.74 14.84
N SER A 281 3.69 -23.76 14.57
CA SER A 281 2.99 -23.62 13.27
C SER A 281 3.50 -22.40 12.48
N ARG A 282 4.56 -21.77 12.91
CA ARG A 282 5.20 -20.66 12.18
C ARG A 282 6.07 -21.23 11.07
N TRP A 283 6.20 -20.44 10.03
CA TRP A 283 7.06 -20.79 8.90
C TRP A 283 7.88 -19.57 8.49
N LYS A 284 9.02 -19.83 7.85
CA LYS A 284 9.94 -18.82 7.38
C LYS A 284 9.68 -18.50 5.92
N GLU A 285 9.78 -17.23 5.59
CA GLU A 285 9.66 -16.69 4.24
C GLU A 285 10.65 -15.55 4.03
N VAL A 286 10.86 -15.16 2.80
CA VAL A 286 11.51 -13.92 2.39
C VAL A 286 10.52 -13.02 1.62
N THR A 287 9.37 -13.59 1.24
CA THR A 287 8.28 -12.92 0.54
C THR A 287 6.97 -13.49 1.05
N SER A 288 6.13 -12.67 1.66
CA SER A 288 4.82 -13.08 2.15
C SER A 288 3.70 -12.55 1.28
N ASP A 289 2.87 -13.44 0.76
CA ASP A 289 1.69 -13.06 -0.03
C ASP A 289 0.54 -12.66 0.89
N ILE A 290 0.03 -11.44 0.71
CA ILE A 290 -1.08 -10.89 1.47
C ILE A 290 -2.30 -10.79 0.57
N ALA A 291 -3.23 -11.72 0.73
CA ALA A 291 -4.46 -11.74 -0.06
C ALA A 291 -5.38 -10.57 0.31
N VAL A 292 -6.34 -10.28 -0.56
CA VAL A 292 -7.37 -9.26 -0.33
C VAL A 292 -8.14 -9.57 0.97
N GLY A 293 -8.35 -8.58 1.81
CA GLY A 293 -9.04 -8.71 3.09
C GLY A 293 -8.21 -9.42 4.19
N GLN A 294 -6.94 -9.74 3.93
CA GLN A 294 -6.09 -10.44 4.91
C GLN A 294 -5.09 -9.51 5.60
N MET A 295 -4.71 -9.91 6.81
CA MET A 295 -3.56 -9.39 7.54
C MET A 295 -2.47 -10.46 7.66
N ARG A 296 -1.21 -10.02 7.67
CA ARG A 296 -0.03 -10.82 8.02
C ARG A 296 0.79 -10.05 9.03
N GLN A 297 1.37 -10.78 9.95
CA GLN A 297 2.35 -10.28 10.90
C GLN A 297 3.64 -11.05 10.68
N ILE A 298 4.69 -10.36 10.33
CA ILE A 298 6.02 -10.93 10.13
C ILE A 298 6.98 -10.43 11.21
N GLU A 299 7.88 -11.28 11.66
CA GLU A 299 8.91 -10.94 12.64
C GLU A 299 10.27 -11.44 12.19
N PHE A 300 11.29 -10.63 12.45
CA PHE A 300 12.69 -10.96 12.16
C PHE A 300 13.63 -10.26 13.15
N ILE A 301 14.89 -10.71 13.16
CA ILE A 301 15.98 -10.01 13.84
C ILE A 301 16.73 -9.18 12.79
N ALA A 302 16.91 -7.90 13.04
CA ALA A 302 17.67 -6.99 12.19
C ALA A 302 19.18 -7.16 12.46
N ASP A 303 19.77 -8.29 12.06
CA ASP A 303 21.10 -8.74 12.47
C ASP A 303 22.25 -8.16 11.61
N GLU A 304 21.95 -7.64 10.43
CA GLU A 304 22.95 -7.05 9.53
C GLU A 304 22.65 -5.57 9.25
N GLU A 305 23.68 -4.73 9.40
CA GLU A 305 23.58 -3.29 9.11
C GLU A 305 23.45 -3.02 7.62
N GLY A 306 22.71 -1.97 7.28
CA GLY A 306 22.55 -1.57 5.89
C GLY A 306 21.23 -0.86 5.62
N ASP A 307 21.01 -0.58 4.35
CA ASP A 307 19.77 -0.08 3.78
C ASP A 307 19.16 -1.20 2.92
N TRP A 308 18.14 -1.85 3.46
CA TRP A 308 17.53 -3.03 2.86
C TRP A 308 16.22 -2.66 2.18
N ALA A 309 16.08 -3.01 0.92
CA ALA A 309 14.82 -2.78 0.19
C ALA A 309 13.69 -3.63 0.78
N MET A 310 12.52 -3.04 0.91
CA MET A 310 11.27 -3.73 1.21
C MET A 310 10.21 -3.26 0.23
N HIS A 311 9.57 -4.20 -0.49
CA HIS A 311 8.65 -3.83 -1.56
C HIS A 311 7.66 -4.94 -1.92
N CYS A 312 6.60 -4.57 -2.64
CA CYS A 312 5.75 -5.54 -3.33
C CYS A 312 6.52 -6.14 -4.51
N HIS A 313 6.55 -7.47 -4.65
CA HIS A 313 7.31 -8.15 -5.70
C HIS A 313 6.59 -8.22 -7.06
N LYS A 314 5.40 -7.65 -7.17
CA LYS A 314 4.77 -7.36 -8.47
C LYS A 314 5.42 -6.09 -9.04
N SER A 315 6.21 -6.20 -10.09
CA SER A 315 7.04 -5.09 -10.61
C SER A 315 6.24 -3.82 -10.91
N HIS A 316 5.04 -3.94 -11.47
CA HIS A 316 4.19 -2.78 -11.76
C HIS A 316 3.60 -2.12 -10.50
N HIS A 317 3.60 -2.78 -9.34
CA HIS A 317 3.23 -2.18 -8.06
C HIS A 317 4.35 -1.34 -7.43
N SER A 318 5.59 -1.48 -7.94
CA SER A 318 6.75 -0.70 -7.54
C SER A 318 7.07 0.39 -8.56
N MET A 319 6.05 0.91 -9.22
CA MET A 319 6.09 2.00 -10.20
C MET A 319 5.01 3.02 -9.88
N ASN A 320 5.24 4.29 -10.23
CA ASN A 320 4.25 5.36 -10.12
C ASN A 320 3.44 5.50 -11.41
N ALA A 321 2.40 6.32 -11.40
CA ALA A 321 1.43 6.43 -12.49
C ALA A 321 1.99 6.90 -13.82
N MET A 322 3.02 7.74 -13.79
CA MET A 322 3.60 8.33 -15.00
C MET A 322 4.12 7.24 -15.94
N GLY A 323 3.66 7.24 -17.18
CA GLY A 323 4.07 6.29 -18.21
C GLY A 323 3.36 4.94 -18.23
N HIS A 324 2.48 4.61 -17.30
CA HIS A 324 1.73 3.35 -17.31
C HIS A 324 0.91 3.12 -18.58
N ASN A 325 0.40 4.18 -19.19
CA ASN A 325 -0.37 4.12 -20.44
C ASN A 325 0.46 4.48 -21.68
N VAL A 326 1.77 4.61 -21.53
CA VAL A 326 2.68 4.90 -22.65
C VAL A 326 3.06 3.59 -23.33
N PRO A 327 2.80 3.40 -24.60
CA PRO A 327 3.26 2.22 -25.34
C PRO A 327 4.79 2.11 -25.27
N THR A 328 5.31 0.96 -24.88
CA THR A 328 6.74 0.71 -24.85
C THR A 328 7.18 -0.06 -26.09
N MET A 329 8.41 0.16 -26.53
CA MET A 329 9.01 -0.57 -27.63
C MET A 329 10.18 -1.45 -27.16
N ILE A 330 10.24 -1.78 -25.87
CA ILE A 330 11.26 -2.65 -25.30
C ILE A 330 11.23 -4.01 -26.01
N GLY A 331 12.40 -4.45 -26.46
CA GLY A 331 12.52 -5.72 -27.18
C GLY A 331 12.09 -5.68 -28.67
N VAL A 332 11.70 -4.52 -29.18
CA VAL A 332 11.35 -4.30 -30.57
C VAL A 332 12.44 -3.46 -31.23
N ASP A 333 12.87 -3.82 -32.45
CA ASP A 333 13.77 -2.95 -33.23
C ASP A 333 13.00 -1.71 -33.72
N HIS A 334 13.20 -0.61 -33.00
CA HIS A 334 12.52 0.66 -33.26
C HIS A 334 13.42 1.72 -33.89
N ARG A 335 14.61 1.35 -34.35
CA ARG A 335 15.56 2.27 -35.01
C ARG A 335 14.90 2.98 -36.18
N GLY A 336 14.94 4.31 -36.16
CA GLY A 336 14.31 5.17 -37.14
C GLY A 336 12.77 5.27 -37.04
N VAL A 337 12.10 4.44 -36.24
CA VAL A 337 10.64 4.55 -36.00
C VAL A 337 10.37 5.65 -34.97
N SER A 338 11.07 5.63 -33.85
CA SER A 338 10.93 6.62 -32.79
C SER A 338 11.15 8.05 -33.26
N GLU A 339 12.14 8.29 -34.12
CA GLU A 339 12.39 9.60 -34.71
C GLU A 339 11.27 10.07 -35.65
N LYS A 340 10.65 9.14 -36.36
CA LYS A 340 9.49 9.45 -37.22
C LYS A 340 8.28 9.80 -36.38
N ILE A 341 8.03 9.04 -35.31
CA ILE A 341 6.89 9.28 -34.41
C ILE A 341 7.08 10.62 -33.68
N LYS A 342 8.26 10.95 -33.17
CA LYS A 342 8.54 12.25 -32.56
C LYS A 342 8.25 13.45 -33.46
N LYS A 343 8.43 13.30 -34.78
CA LYS A 343 8.09 14.35 -35.74
C LYS A 343 6.58 14.52 -35.90
N LEU A 344 5.82 13.47 -35.73
CA LEU A 344 4.35 13.48 -35.86
C LEU A 344 3.66 13.80 -34.54
N VAL A 345 4.24 13.38 -33.42
CA VAL A 345 3.75 13.55 -32.08
C VAL A 345 4.90 14.08 -31.23
N PRO A 346 5.11 15.40 -31.14
CA PRO A 346 6.27 16.01 -30.44
C PRO A 346 6.43 15.55 -28.99
N ASP A 347 5.30 15.30 -28.28
CA ASP A 347 5.27 14.87 -26.89
C ASP A 347 5.36 13.33 -26.74
N TYR A 348 5.62 12.61 -27.83
CA TYR A 348 5.78 11.16 -27.78
C TYR A 348 7.03 10.80 -26.97
N MET A 349 6.78 10.09 -25.87
CA MET A 349 7.84 9.56 -25.00
C MET A 349 8.39 8.27 -25.59
N VAL A 350 9.67 8.31 -26.00
CA VAL A 350 10.38 7.09 -26.39
C VAL A 350 10.95 6.47 -25.12
N MET A 351 10.49 5.28 -24.80
CA MET A 351 11.17 4.42 -23.84
C MET A 351 12.50 4.01 -24.49
N GLY A 352 13.61 4.53 -23.96
CA GLY A 352 14.91 4.45 -24.60
C GLY A 352 15.46 3.03 -24.82
N GLU A 353 16.64 2.92 -25.40
CA GLU A 353 17.28 1.64 -25.70
C GLU A 353 17.55 0.79 -24.45
N ARG A 354 17.70 1.42 -23.27
CA ARG A 354 17.87 0.77 -21.97
C ARG A 354 16.54 0.53 -21.24
N GLY A 355 15.41 0.77 -21.92
CA GLY A 355 14.08 0.56 -21.34
C GLY A 355 13.76 1.49 -20.17
N MET A 356 13.36 0.92 -19.03
CA MET A 356 12.93 1.69 -17.86
C MET A 356 14.06 2.51 -17.22
N ALA A 357 15.32 2.10 -17.39
CA ALA A 357 16.46 2.87 -16.87
C ALA A 357 16.55 4.28 -17.49
N ASP A 358 16.17 4.43 -18.75
CA ASP A 358 16.14 5.75 -19.39
C ASP A 358 15.08 6.67 -18.80
N MET A 359 14.02 6.09 -18.21
CA MET A 359 12.96 6.87 -17.57
C MET A 359 13.38 7.50 -16.23
N THR A 360 14.30 6.86 -15.51
CA THR A 360 14.81 7.37 -14.24
C THR A 360 15.82 8.49 -14.41
N GLU A 361 16.52 8.49 -15.54
CA GLU A 361 17.59 9.46 -15.85
C GLU A 361 17.10 10.66 -16.69
N MET A 362 15.88 10.59 -17.24
CA MET A 362 15.35 11.64 -18.11
C MET A 362 14.80 12.83 -17.31
N THR A 363 15.36 14.00 -17.54
CA THR A 363 14.76 15.28 -17.14
C THR A 363 13.66 15.63 -18.12
N MET A 364 12.44 15.22 -17.86
CA MET A 364 11.28 15.55 -18.67
C MET A 364 10.34 16.49 -17.93
N PRO A 365 9.66 17.42 -18.63
CA PRO A 365 8.55 18.14 -18.02
C PRO A 365 7.44 17.14 -17.72
N LEU A 366 7.13 16.98 -16.44
CA LEU A 366 6.01 16.17 -16.00
C LEU A 366 4.75 17.03 -15.93
N PRO A 367 3.55 16.45 -16.08
CA PRO A 367 2.31 17.12 -15.71
C PRO A 367 2.40 17.63 -14.26
N ASP A 368 1.69 18.71 -13.95
CA ASP A 368 1.54 19.15 -12.57
C ASP A 368 1.00 18.01 -11.69
N ASN A 369 1.28 18.07 -10.40
CA ASN A 369 0.82 17.05 -9.44
C ASN A 369 1.18 15.61 -9.83
N THR A 370 2.35 15.39 -10.38
CA THR A 370 2.83 14.08 -10.85
C THR A 370 4.30 13.92 -10.50
N ILE A 371 4.72 12.69 -10.23
CA ILE A 371 6.13 12.34 -10.02
C ILE A 371 6.59 11.30 -11.05
N PRO A 372 7.90 11.17 -11.30
CA PRO A 372 8.44 10.15 -12.20
C PRO A 372 7.96 8.75 -11.83
N MET A 373 7.88 7.85 -12.82
CA MET A 373 7.40 6.49 -12.65
C MET A 373 8.25 5.68 -11.68
N MET A 374 9.55 5.89 -11.68
CA MET A 374 10.50 5.33 -10.74
C MET A 374 11.42 6.46 -10.30
N THR A 375 11.52 6.71 -9.00
CA THR A 375 12.28 7.86 -8.52
C THR A 375 12.59 7.76 -7.04
N GLY A 376 13.63 8.39 -6.65
CA GLY A 376 14.13 8.54 -5.30
C GLY A 376 15.64 8.60 -5.35
N ASP A 377 16.24 9.58 -4.67
CA ASP A 377 17.68 9.68 -4.59
C ASP A 377 18.25 8.61 -3.67
N GLY A 378 19.19 7.85 -4.17
CA GLY A 378 19.96 6.87 -3.43
C GLY A 378 21.43 7.24 -3.35
N PRO A 379 22.24 6.53 -2.56
CA PRO A 379 23.66 6.82 -2.39
C PRO A 379 24.50 6.58 -3.66
N TYR A 380 23.96 5.90 -4.67
CA TYR A 380 24.63 5.56 -5.92
C TYR A 380 23.90 6.08 -7.16
N GLY A 381 22.97 6.99 -6.99
CA GLY A 381 22.12 7.52 -8.06
C GLY A 381 20.65 7.29 -7.79
N SER A 382 19.80 7.46 -8.79
CA SER A 382 18.36 7.22 -8.67
C SER A 382 18.07 5.78 -8.31
N VAL A 383 17.19 5.60 -7.33
CA VAL A 383 16.62 4.28 -7.03
C VAL A 383 15.54 3.98 -8.07
N GLU A 384 15.72 2.91 -8.83
CA GLU A 384 14.79 2.50 -9.91
C GLU A 384 13.55 1.82 -9.36
N MET A 385 12.90 2.44 -8.37
CA MET A 385 11.69 1.96 -7.71
C MET A 385 10.74 3.12 -7.43
N GLY A 386 9.46 2.80 -7.32
CA GLY A 386 8.38 3.70 -6.95
C GLY A 386 7.26 2.91 -6.24
N GLY A 387 6.07 3.47 -6.13
CA GLY A 387 4.89 2.79 -5.60
C GLY A 387 5.10 2.17 -4.22
N MET A 388 4.77 0.88 -4.10
CA MET A 388 4.92 0.08 -2.86
C MET A 388 6.37 -0.33 -2.60
N PHE A 389 7.21 0.63 -2.30
CA PHE A 389 8.62 0.45 -1.97
C PHE A 389 8.99 1.31 -0.76
N SER A 390 9.80 0.79 0.13
CA SER A 390 10.50 1.55 1.17
C SER A 390 11.80 0.86 1.56
N ILE A 391 12.49 1.41 2.55
CA ILE A 391 13.83 0.99 2.96
C ILE A 391 13.79 0.66 4.44
N LEU A 392 14.24 -0.53 4.81
CA LEU A 392 14.57 -0.87 6.19
C LEU A 392 16.01 -0.46 6.46
N LYS A 393 16.21 0.54 7.30
CA LYS A 393 17.52 1.06 7.68
C LYS A 393 17.95 0.48 9.02
N VAL A 394 18.99 -0.34 9.01
CA VAL A 394 19.53 -1.01 10.20
C VAL A 394 20.86 -0.36 10.57
N ARG A 395 20.99 0.12 11.81
CA ARG A 395 22.20 0.78 12.33
C ARG A 395 22.57 0.26 13.72
N ALA A 396 23.85 0.06 13.97
CA ALA A 396 24.33 -0.36 15.30
C ALA A 396 24.22 0.75 16.34
N ASP A 397 24.39 2.00 15.92
CA ASP A 397 24.39 3.20 16.75
C ASP A 397 23.00 3.84 16.93
N GLN A 398 21.94 3.28 16.31
CA GLN A 398 20.56 3.75 16.54
C GLN A 398 20.17 3.55 18.00
N ALA A 399 19.65 4.59 18.64
CA ALA A 399 19.21 4.47 20.04
C ALA A 399 17.93 3.58 20.16
N PRO A 400 17.76 2.86 21.28
CA PRO A 400 16.51 2.15 21.56
C PRO A 400 15.31 3.11 21.51
N GLY A 401 14.26 2.74 20.76
CA GLY A 401 13.04 3.55 20.61
C GLY A 401 13.20 4.83 19.78
N ASP A 402 14.37 5.05 19.17
CA ASP A 402 14.58 6.13 18.22
C ASP A 402 14.20 5.69 16.80
N TYR A 403 13.29 6.43 16.17
CA TYR A 403 12.78 6.20 14.82
C TYR A 403 13.24 7.29 13.83
N THR A 404 14.20 8.12 14.21
CA THR A 404 14.78 9.15 13.34
C THR A 404 15.55 8.49 12.20
N ASP A 405 15.37 8.98 10.97
CA ASP A 405 16.11 8.50 9.80
C ASP A 405 17.62 8.77 9.96
N PRO A 406 18.46 7.73 10.01
CA PRO A 406 19.91 7.89 10.16
C PRO A 406 20.64 8.32 8.87
N GLY A 407 19.90 8.56 7.78
CA GLY A 407 20.49 8.80 6.47
C GLY A 407 20.94 7.50 5.78
N TRP A 408 21.75 7.65 4.70
CA TRP A 408 22.24 6.52 3.90
C TRP A 408 23.39 5.79 4.58
N PHE A 409 23.36 4.45 4.49
CA PHE A 409 24.45 3.59 4.99
C PHE A 409 25.67 3.66 4.07
N LYS A 410 26.82 3.71 4.67
CA LYS A 410 28.11 3.63 3.96
C LYS A 410 28.72 2.25 4.17
N ASN A 411 28.71 1.45 3.11
CA ASN A 411 29.29 0.12 3.15
C ASN A 411 30.78 0.17 3.53
N PRO A 412 31.26 -0.73 4.40
CA PRO A 412 32.68 -0.85 4.70
C PRO A 412 33.49 -1.19 3.45
N VAL A 413 34.75 -0.75 3.42
CA VAL A 413 35.66 -1.04 2.32
C VAL A 413 35.75 -2.55 2.07
N GLY A 414 35.59 -2.97 0.84
CA GLY A 414 35.60 -4.39 0.42
C GLY A 414 34.32 -5.17 0.71
N LYS A 415 33.24 -4.51 1.18
CA LYS A 415 31.93 -5.11 1.39
C LYS A 415 30.88 -4.64 0.37
N GLN A 416 31.29 -4.03 -0.70
CA GLN A 416 30.46 -3.54 -1.79
C GLN A 416 30.87 -4.20 -3.10
N ALA A 417 29.92 -4.48 -3.97
CA ALA A 417 30.20 -4.94 -5.32
C ALA A 417 31.02 -3.86 -6.08
N TYR A 418 31.93 -4.31 -6.91
CA TYR A 418 32.85 -3.45 -7.66
C TYR A 418 33.02 -3.93 -9.10
N GLU A 419 33.47 -3.03 -9.99
CA GLU A 419 33.82 -3.36 -11.35
C GLU A 419 35.05 -4.28 -11.38
N TYR A 420 34.91 -5.47 -11.95
CA TYR A 420 36.02 -6.42 -12.09
C TYR A 420 36.77 -6.15 -13.39
N LYS A 421 38.11 -5.95 -13.27
CA LYS A 421 39.00 -5.64 -14.42
C LYS A 421 40.02 -6.74 -14.72
N GLY A 422 39.93 -7.89 -14.05
CA GLY A 422 40.83 -9.01 -14.26
C GLY A 422 40.36 -9.95 -15.37
N GLU A 423 41.11 -11.08 -15.52
CA GLU A 423 40.68 -12.15 -16.43
C GLU A 423 39.48 -12.89 -15.86
N LEU A 424 38.45 -13.05 -16.69
CA LEU A 424 37.27 -13.82 -16.30
C LEU A 424 37.61 -15.31 -16.20
N PRO A 425 37.02 -16.03 -15.25
CA PRO A 425 37.21 -17.49 -15.15
C PRO A 425 36.74 -18.16 -16.44
N LYS A 426 37.60 -19.04 -17.00
CA LYS A 426 37.22 -19.85 -18.16
C LYS A 426 36.19 -20.90 -17.70
N ILE A 427 34.93 -20.67 -18.03
CA ILE A 427 33.86 -21.64 -17.77
C ILE A 427 33.86 -22.63 -18.93
N SER A 428 34.26 -23.88 -18.68
CA SER A 428 34.12 -24.95 -19.66
C SER A 428 32.62 -25.07 -20.04
N LYS A 429 32.38 -25.10 -21.36
CA LYS A 429 31.01 -25.37 -21.82
C LYS A 429 30.56 -26.70 -21.26
N ILE A 430 29.44 -26.72 -20.54
CA ILE A 430 28.87 -27.93 -19.91
C ILE A 430 28.69 -29.08 -20.93
N ASN A 431 28.56 -28.74 -22.24
CA ASN A 431 28.42 -29.71 -23.33
C ASN A 431 29.70 -30.46 -23.72
N GLU A 432 30.89 -30.01 -23.27
CA GLU A 432 32.15 -30.66 -23.57
C GLU A 432 32.42 -31.84 -22.64
N THR A 433 31.70 -31.94 -21.54
CA THR A 433 31.90 -33.01 -20.53
C THR A 433 30.92 -34.18 -20.64
N GLY A 434 30.12 -34.25 -21.72
CA GLY A 434 29.23 -35.39 -21.97
C GLY A 434 28.20 -35.66 -20.87
N ASN A 435 27.64 -34.60 -20.26
CA ASN A 435 26.59 -34.80 -19.27
C ASN A 435 25.32 -35.40 -19.93
N PRO A 436 24.98 -36.65 -19.67
CA PRO A 436 23.88 -37.34 -20.37
C PRO A 436 22.51 -36.70 -20.16
N LEU A 437 22.36 -35.85 -19.14
CA LEU A 437 21.08 -35.14 -18.84
C LEU A 437 20.82 -33.98 -19.79
N MET A 438 21.84 -33.43 -20.47
CA MET A 438 21.71 -32.35 -21.43
C MET A 438 21.55 -32.81 -22.88
N SER A 439 21.67 -34.07 -23.17
CA SER A 439 21.43 -34.64 -24.49
C SER A 439 19.97 -35.02 -24.74
N LEU A 440 19.09 -34.81 -23.79
CA LEU A 440 17.65 -34.96 -23.99
C LEU A 440 17.17 -33.77 -24.85
N LYS A 441 17.41 -33.86 -26.17
CA LYS A 441 16.56 -33.12 -27.11
C LYS A 441 15.11 -33.48 -26.74
N PRO A 442 14.24 -32.53 -26.38
CA PRO A 442 12.87 -32.84 -26.16
C PRO A 442 12.34 -33.53 -27.43
N LYS A 443 12.02 -34.81 -27.35
CA LYS A 443 11.22 -35.45 -28.38
C LYS A 443 9.84 -34.79 -28.29
N ILE A 444 9.70 -33.63 -28.94
CA ILE A 444 8.38 -33.07 -29.21
C ILE A 444 7.70 -34.11 -30.11
N LYS A 445 6.94 -35.02 -29.50
CA LYS A 445 5.91 -35.74 -30.23
C LYS A 445 4.94 -34.65 -30.66
N THR A 446 5.03 -34.22 -31.89
CA THR A 446 3.94 -33.49 -32.55
C THR A 446 2.73 -34.39 -32.51
N THR A 447 1.95 -34.30 -31.43
CA THR A 447 0.57 -34.83 -31.45
C THR A 447 -0.17 -33.89 -32.38
N GLN A 448 -0.48 -34.39 -33.60
CA GLN A 448 -1.40 -33.66 -34.47
C GLN A 448 -2.72 -33.58 -33.73
N PHE A 449 -3.03 -32.41 -33.25
CA PHE A 449 -4.37 -32.10 -32.78
C PHE A 449 -5.25 -32.03 -33.99
N THR A 450 -5.98 -33.12 -34.25
CA THR A 450 -7.12 -33.09 -35.17
C THR A 450 -8.16 -32.17 -34.54
N ALA A 451 -8.39 -31.02 -35.17
CA ALA A 451 -9.42 -30.09 -34.73
C ALA A 451 -10.78 -30.80 -34.78
N VAL A 452 -11.34 -31.08 -33.61
CA VAL A 452 -12.72 -31.53 -33.48
C VAL A 452 -13.61 -30.36 -33.86
N LYS A 453 -14.27 -30.44 -35.01
CA LYS A 453 -15.28 -29.44 -35.37
C LYS A 453 -16.42 -29.49 -34.36
N PRO A 454 -16.79 -28.39 -33.75
CA PRO A 454 -17.93 -28.36 -32.84
C PRO A 454 -19.22 -28.64 -33.62
N ASN A 455 -19.95 -29.70 -33.20
CA ASN A 455 -21.27 -30.01 -33.72
C ASN A 455 -22.29 -29.03 -33.12
N TYR A 456 -22.60 -27.97 -33.83
CA TYR A 456 -23.77 -27.15 -33.49
C TYR A 456 -25.03 -27.92 -33.93
N ARG A 457 -25.80 -28.46 -32.99
CA ARG A 457 -27.16 -28.87 -33.22
C ARG A 457 -27.98 -27.62 -33.51
N LYS A 458 -28.53 -27.53 -34.74
CA LYS A 458 -29.60 -26.60 -35.07
C LYS A 458 -30.85 -27.10 -34.33
N SER A 459 -31.39 -26.30 -33.44
CA SER A 459 -32.79 -26.37 -33.00
C SER A 459 -33.52 -25.15 -33.48
#